data_14be650dd3256d943c6554b7d0203633
#
_entry.id   14be650dd3256d943c6554b7d0203633
#
_cell.length_a   1.000
_cell.length_b   1.000
_cell.length_c   1.000
_cell.angle_alpha   90.00
_cell.angle_beta   90.00
_cell.angle_gamma   90.00
#
_symmetry.space_group_name_H-M   'P 1'
#
loop_
_entity.id
_entity.type
_entity.pdbx_description
1 polymer ?
#
loop_
_entity_poly.entity_id
_entity_poly.type
_entity_poly.pdbx_seq_one_letter_code
_entity_poly.pdbx_strand_id
1 'polypeptide(L)'
;RSLRHVALFGPAFVAAIAYVDPGNVAANITAGARYGFLLVWVLVVANLIAMLIQYQSAKLGIVTGRSLPGLLGERLSRRKRQVFWVQAEVVAIATDLAEVLGGAIALQLLFDLPLVLGGVIVGIISTLMLLLQNPRRQRVFETVIVGMLAIIVVGFLAGLVVNPPTAGDVLGGMIPRLEGPETVLLAASMLGATVMPHAIYVHSALVIDRHGVTESLPRRRKLVRVTRWDVVIALTVAGAVNIALLLLAAQNLLGKQGTDTIEGATMPWPTRWAGDGDHLRDRSARERPGRHLGGIVGGCGDHGRLLHKRVPLLVRRLVTLIPAWSFSLSGRSHMALVLSQVVLSFGIPFAIIPLGRLTSDRSIMGEFADGWPLRILATVASAMIVLLNIALIVLVFTGA
;
A
#
# COMPACT_ATOMS: atom_id res chain seq x y z
N ARG A 1 -7.74 25.44 21.72
CA ARG A 1 -6.95 25.62 20.46
C ARG A 1 -6.34 24.30 19.98
N SER A 2 -5.90 23.38 20.87
CA SER A 2 -5.28 22.09 20.49
C SER A 2 -6.24 21.14 19.77
N LEU A 3 -7.48 20.98 20.20
CA LEU A 3 -8.49 20.10 19.60
C LEU A 3 -8.85 20.45 18.13
N ARG A 4 -8.74 21.74 17.76
CA ARG A 4 -8.93 22.18 16.37
C ARG A 4 -7.79 21.75 15.43
N HIS A 5 -6.61 21.44 15.93
CA HIS A 5 -5.49 20.93 15.12
C HIS A 5 -5.63 19.44 14.88
N VAL A 6 -6.07 18.67 15.87
CA VAL A 6 -6.32 17.21 15.73
C VAL A 6 -7.39 16.92 14.67
N ALA A 7 -8.40 17.79 14.55
CA ALA A 7 -9.44 17.64 13.51
C ALA A 7 -8.96 17.85 12.06
N LEU A 8 -7.71 18.30 11.86
CA LEU A 8 -7.10 18.48 10.53
C LEU A 8 -6.27 17.26 10.09
N PHE A 9 -5.97 16.33 11.01
CA PHE A 9 -5.36 15.05 10.70
C PHE A 9 -6.42 14.07 10.16
N GLY A 10 -6.06 13.14 9.31
CA GLY A 10 -6.94 12.07 8.87
C GLY A 10 -6.70 11.55 7.46
N PRO A 11 -6.57 12.37 6.41
CA PRO A 11 -6.40 11.86 5.05
C PRO A 11 -5.18 10.96 4.87
N ALA A 12 -4.06 11.30 5.51
CA ALA A 12 -2.86 10.49 5.45
C ALA A 12 -2.99 9.18 6.25
N PHE A 13 -3.72 9.16 7.36
CA PHE A 13 -4.00 7.92 8.11
C PHE A 13 -4.90 6.98 7.31
N VAL A 14 -5.89 7.49 6.57
CA VAL A 14 -6.69 6.67 5.64
C VAL A 14 -5.82 6.12 4.52
N ALA A 15 -4.94 6.95 3.96
CA ALA A 15 -3.97 6.49 2.96
C ALA A 15 -2.97 5.47 3.55
N ALA A 16 -2.55 5.63 4.82
CA ALA A 16 -1.57 4.75 5.48
C ALA A 16 -2.06 3.31 5.65
N ILE A 17 -3.37 3.07 5.71
CA ILE A 17 -3.91 1.71 5.78
C ILE A 17 -3.66 0.93 4.51
N ALA A 18 -3.69 1.60 3.36
CA ALA A 18 -3.32 0.97 2.11
C ALA A 18 -1.89 0.39 2.15
N TYR A 19 -1.01 0.92 3.01
CA TYR A 19 0.38 0.45 3.19
C TYR A 19 0.50 -0.83 4.03
N VAL A 20 -0.58 -1.34 4.59
CA VAL A 20 -0.63 -2.60 5.35
C VAL A 20 -1.64 -3.53 4.68
N ASP A 21 -1.50 -3.70 3.39
CA ASP A 21 -2.32 -4.57 2.55
C ASP A 21 -1.77 -6.00 2.49
N PRO A 22 -2.55 -6.97 1.98
CA PRO A 22 -2.09 -8.35 1.83
C PRO A 22 -0.84 -8.51 0.96
N GLY A 23 -0.64 -7.63 -0.02
CA GLY A 23 0.53 -7.64 -0.88
C GLY A 23 1.82 -7.28 -0.13
N ASN A 24 1.77 -6.23 0.73
CA ASN A 24 2.87 -5.90 1.63
C ASN A 24 3.16 -7.07 2.60
N VAL A 25 2.11 -7.65 3.18
CA VAL A 25 2.25 -8.80 4.09
C VAL A 25 2.95 -9.95 3.40
N ALA A 26 2.52 -10.33 2.19
CA ALA A 26 3.12 -11.41 1.42
C ALA A 26 4.59 -11.13 1.08
N ALA A 27 4.89 -9.95 0.52
CA ALA A 27 6.24 -9.59 0.12
C ALA A 27 7.21 -9.54 1.32
N ASN A 28 6.78 -8.97 2.45
CA ASN A 28 7.61 -8.83 3.66
C ASN A 28 7.84 -10.18 4.36
N ILE A 29 6.82 -11.04 4.42
CA ILE A 29 6.98 -12.41 4.97
C ILE A 29 7.94 -13.20 4.10
N THR A 30 7.77 -13.21 2.77
CA THR A 30 8.67 -13.92 1.85
C THR A 30 10.10 -13.43 1.97
N ALA A 31 10.30 -12.09 2.00
CA ALA A 31 11.61 -11.49 2.14
C ALA A 31 12.29 -11.91 3.44
N GLY A 32 11.59 -11.84 4.57
CA GLY A 32 12.10 -12.24 5.88
C GLY A 32 12.38 -13.74 5.98
N ALA A 33 11.46 -14.59 5.50
CA ALA A 33 11.58 -16.04 5.58
C ALA A 33 12.70 -16.61 4.69
N ARG A 34 12.93 -16.02 3.50
CA ARG A 34 13.95 -16.50 2.56
C ARG A 34 15.31 -15.86 2.75
N TYR A 35 15.34 -14.56 3.03
CA TYR A 35 16.58 -13.75 3.01
C TYR A 35 16.91 -13.09 4.35
N GLY A 36 16.15 -13.42 5.41
CA GLY A 36 16.37 -12.85 6.74
C GLY A 36 16.26 -11.32 6.72
N PHE A 37 17.28 -10.66 7.22
CA PHE A 37 17.30 -9.19 7.34
C PHE A 37 17.78 -8.46 6.08
N LEU A 38 18.19 -9.18 5.04
CA LEU A 38 18.86 -8.63 3.85
C LEU A 38 18.11 -7.43 3.22
N LEU A 39 16.79 -7.47 3.18
CA LEU A 39 15.94 -6.48 2.48
C LEU A 39 15.32 -5.42 3.40
N VAL A 40 15.77 -5.29 4.65
CA VAL A 40 15.30 -4.23 5.58
C VAL A 40 15.52 -2.84 4.98
N TRP A 41 16.67 -2.61 4.34
CA TRP A 41 16.99 -1.33 3.69
C TRP A 41 15.97 -0.96 2.60
N VAL A 42 15.42 -1.94 1.89
CA VAL A 42 14.40 -1.70 0.85
C VAL A 42 13.14 -1.09 1.46
N LEU A 43 12.67 -1.64 2.60
CA LEU A 43 11.49 -1.10 3.30
C LEU A 43 11.73 0.32 3.81
N VAL A 44 12.92 0.57 4.38
CA VAL A 44 13.26 1.92 4.88
C VAL A 44 13.25 2.92 3.73
N VAL A 45 13.93 2.60 2.62
CA VAL A 45 13.99 3.47 1.44
C VAL A 45 12.60 3.64 0.81
N ALA A 46 11.84 2.54 0.64
CA ALA A 46 10.49 2.59 0.10
C ALA A 46 9.57 3.48 0.93
N ASN A 47 9.66 3.40 2.27
CA ASN A 47 8.85 4.22 3.16
C ASN A 47 9.22 5.71 3.09
N LEU A 48 10.51 6.03 3.00
CA LEU A 48 10.98 7.42 2.81
C LEU A 48 10.50 8.00 1.48
N ILE A 49 10.57 7.22 0.40
CA ILE A 49 10.02 7.60 -0.91
C ILE A 49 8.51 7.80 -0.83
N ALA A 50 7.80 6.89 -0.16
CA ALA A 50 6.36 7.00 0.02
C ALA A 50 5.98 8.29 0.78
N MET A 51 6.67 8.63 1.87
CA MET A 51 6.46 9.89 2.60
C MET A 51 6.63 11.12 1.71
N LEU A 52 7.69 11.14 0.91
CA LEU A 52 7.98 12.24 -0.01
C LEU A 52 6.83 12.41 -1.02
N ILE A 53 6.44 11.32 -1.67
CA ILE A 53 5.48 11.32 -2.77
C ILE A 53 4.08 11.61 -2.27
N GLN A 54 3.68 11.02 -1.14
CA GLN A 54 2.38 11.28 -0.54
C GLN A 54 2.25 12.75 -0.08
N TYR A 55 3.32 13.32 0.46
CA TYR A 55 3.34 14.75 0.78
C TYR A 55 3.20 15.61 -0.49
N GLN A 56 3.91 15.29 -1.57
CA GLN A 56 3.79 16.02 -2.83
C GLN A 56 2.38 15.91 -3.44
N SER A 57 1.78 14.71 -3.39
CA SER A 57 0.42 14.47 -3.89
C SER A 57 -0.62 15.28 -3.10
N ALA A 58 -0.57 15.23 -1.79
CA ALA A 58 -1.48 15.99 -0.93
C ALA A 58 -1.28 17.51 -1.11
N LYS A 59 -0.02 17.97 -1.18
CA LYS A 59 0.31 19.37 -1.43
C LYS A 59 -0.26 19.87 -2.77
N LEU A 60 -0.16 19.05 -3.83
CA LEU A 60 -0.75 19.34 -5.14
C LEU A 60 -2.27 19.58 -5.00
N GLY A 61 -2.98 18.66 -4.34
CA GLY A 61 -4.42 18.78 -4.09
C GLY A 61 -4.81 20.06 -3.33
N ILE A 62 -4.09 20.36 -2.23
CA ILE A 62 -4.35 21.57 -1.41
C ILE A 62 -4.14 22.86 -2.22
N VAL A 63 -3.07 22.92 -2.98
CA VAL A 63 -2.66 24.16 -3.66
C VAL A 63 -3.50 24.43 -4.90
N THR A 64 -3.77 23.38 -5.69
CA THR A 64 -4.46 23.51 -6.97
C THR A 64 -5.98 23.35 -6.85
N GLY A 65 -6.48 22.71 -5.79
CA GLY A 65 -7.87 22.32 -5.69
C GLY A 65 -8.26 21.21 -6.68
N ARG A 66 -7.29 20.53 -7.29
CA ARG A 66 -7.49 19.49 -8.31
C ARG A 66 -6.68 18.25 -7.98
N SER A 67 -7.26 17.08 -8.23
CA SER A 67 -6.54 15.82 -8.08
C SER A 67 -5.48 15.65 -9.17
N LEU A 68 -4.47 14.82 -8.90
CA LEU A 68 -3.43 14.49 -9.88
C LEU A 68 -4.01 13.92 -11.18
N PRO A 69 -4.94 12.93 -11.15
CA PRO A 69 -5.60 12.45 -12.37
C PRO A 69 -6.38 13.54 -13.11
N GLY A 70 -7.03 14.46 -12.38
CA GLY A 70 -7.76 15.58 -12.98
C GLY A 70 -6.85 16.50 -13.78
N LEU A 71 -5.71 16.91 -13.18
CA LEU A 71 -4.71 17.76 -13.85
C LEU A 71 -4.07 17.07 -15.06
N LEU A 72 -3.79 15.76 -14.96
CA LEU A 72 -3.27 14.98 -16.06
C LEU A 72 -4.29 14.87 -17.21
N GLY A 73 -5.56 14.63 -16.87
CA GLY A 73 -6.65 14.54 -17.85
C GLY A 73 -6.81 15.81 -18.69
N GLU A 74 -6.57 17.00 -18.11
CA GLU A 74 -6.66 18.28 -18.80
C GLU A 74 -5.42 18.63 -19.64
N ARG A 75 -4.22 18.23 -19.18
CA ARG A 75 -2.94 18.65 -19.76
C ARG A 75 -2.36 17.68 -20.78
N LEU A 76 -2.74 16.40 -20.71
CA LEU A 76 -2.22 15.38 -21.59
C LEU A 76 -2.97 15.35 -22.93
N SER A 77 -2.21 15.13 -24.02
CA SER A 77 -2.81 14.83 -25.32
C SER A 77 -3.64 13.54 -25.25
N ARG A 78 -4.62 13.37 -26.14
CA ARG A 78 -5.55 12.22 -26.16
C ARG A 78 -4.82 10.86 -26.08
N ARG A 79 -3.74 10.68 -26.87
CA ARG A 79 -2.96 9.42 -26.88
C ARG A 79 -2.26 9.19 -25.55
N LYS A 80 -1.55 10.19 -25.00
CA LYS A 80 -0.87 10.07 -23.70
C LYS A 80 -1.87 9.79 -22.59
N ARG A 81 -3.02 10.46 -22.58
CA ARG A 81 -4.09 10.25 -21.62
C ARG A 81 -4.65 8.82 -21.65
N GLN A 82 -4.77 8.22 -22.84
CA GLN A 82 -5.18 6.82 -22.98
C GLN A 82 -4.14 5.86 -22.39
N VAL A 83 -2.84 6.07 -22.61
CA VAL A 83 -1.77 5.25 -22.04
C VAL A 83 -1.79 5.33 -20.50
N PHE A 84 -1.92 6.54 -19.96
CA PHE A 84 -2.04 6.73 -18.50
C PHE A 84 -3.28 6.05 -17.92
N TRP A 85 -4.39 6.09 -18.65
CA TRP A 85 -5.62 5.43 -18.21
C TRP A 85 -5.47 3.91 -18.22
N VAL A 86 -4.96 3.32 -19.29
CA VAL A 86 -4.72 1.86 -19.37
C VAL A 86 -3.80 1.40 -18.24
N GLN A 87 -2.69 2.12 -18.03
CA GLN A 87 -1.77 1.82 -16.93
C GLN A 87 -2.49 1.89 -15.56
N ALA A 88 -3.30 2.93 -15.34
CA ALA A 88 -4.05 3.07 -14.08
C ALA A 88 -5.06 1.93 -13.87
N GLU A 89 -5.73 1.46 -14.94
CA GLU A 89 -6.63 0.30 -14.87
C GLU A 89 -5.87 -1.00 -14.58
N VAL A 90 -4.69 -1.22 -15.20
CA VAL A 90 -3.85 -2.39 -14.92
C VAL A 90 -3.42 -2.41 -13.45
N VAL A 91 -2.97 -1.27 -12.92
CA VAL A 91 -2.63 -1.12 -11.50
C VAL A 91 -3.82 -1.41 -10.60
N ALA A 92 -4.99 -0.88 -10.95
CA ALA A 92 -6.20 -1.10 -10.17
C ALA A 92 -6.65 -2.56 -10.19
N ILE A 93 -6.54 -3.25 -11.33
CA ILE A 93 -6.80 -4.70 -11.45
C ILE A 93 -5.84 -5.49 -10.56
N ALA A 94 -4.54 -5.16 -10.58
CA ALA A 94 -3.54 -5.83 -9.75
C ALA A 94 -3.80 -5.62 -8.26
N THR A 95 -4.23 -4.43 -7.85
CA THR A 95 -4.62 -4.12 -6.46
C THR A 95 -5.85 -4.93 -6.05
N ASP A 96 -6.93 -4.88 -6.84
CA ASP A 96 -8.15 -5.64 -6.58
C ASP A 96 -7.87 -7.16 -6.46
N LEU A 97 -6.97 -7.68 -7.33
CA LEU A 97 -6.53 -9.08 -7.27
C LEU A 97 -5.86 -9.40 -5.93
N ALA A 98 -4.94 -8.56 -5.47
CA ALA A 98 -4.25 -8.73 -4.20
C ALA A 98 -5.23 -8.69 -3.01
N GLU A 99 -6.21 -7.78 -3.04
CA GLU A 99 -7.23 -7.67 -1.98
C GLU A 99 -8.12 -8.92 -1.91
N VAL A 100 -8.59 -9.42 -3.06
CA VAL A 100 -9.45 -10.60 -3.12
C VAL A 100 -8.69 -11.84 -2.66
N LEU A 101 -7.45 -12.04 -3.14
CA LEU A 101 -6.63 -13.18 -2.73
C LEU A 101 -6.26 -13.10 -1.24
N GLY A 102 -5.84 -11.95 -0.75
CA GLY A 102 -5.51 -11.75 0.65
C GLY A 102 -6.70 -11.98 1.57
N GLY A 103 -7.88 -11.50 1.17
CA GLY A 103 -9.13 -11.77 1.89
C GLY A 103 -9.54 -13.25 1.86
N ALA A 104 -9.34 -13.95 0.73
CA ALA A 104 -9.59 -15.37 0.62
C ALA A 104 -8.67 -16.19 1.53
N ILE A 105 -7.37 -15.86 1.55
CA ILE A 105 -6.38 -16.48 2.44
C ILE A 105 -6.74 -16.23 3.92
N ALA A 106 -7.14 -15.02 4.27
CA ALA A 106 -7.56 -14.70 5.63
C ALA A 106 -8.79 -15.51 6.07
N LEU A 107 -9.79 -15.68 5.18
CA LEU A 107 -10.96 -16.52 5.45
C LEU A 107 -10.60 -18.01 5.55
N GLN A 108 -9.66 -18.48 4.75
CA GLN A 108 -9.15 -19.85 4.87
C GLN A 108 -8.47 -20.07 6.23
N LEU A 109 -7.61 -19.15 6.65
CA LEU A 109 -6.87 -19.27 7.92
C LEU A 109 -7.76 -19.14 9.17
N LEU A 110 -8.84 -18.34 9.08
CA LEU A 110 -9.73 -18.09 10.23
C LEU A 110 -10.88 -19.10 10.34
N PHE A 111 -11.39 -19.58 9.20
CA PHE A 111 -12.62 -20.36 9.13
C PHE A 111 -12.46 -21.67 8.36
N ASP A 112 -11.25 -21.99 7.91
CA ASP A 112 -10.93 -23.16 7.08
C ASP A 112 -11.77 -23.25 5.79
N LEU A 113 -12.12 -22.07 5.24
CA LEU A 113 -12.89 -21.99 4.01
C LEU A 113 -12.00 -22.20 2.77
N PRO A 114 -12.46 -22.97 1.76
CA PRO A 114 -11.74 -23.09 0.50
C PRO A 114 -11.44 -21.71 -0.12
N LEU A 115 -10.21 -21.50 -0.63
CA LEU A 115 -9.76 -20.22 -1.19
C LEU A 115 -10.72 -19.63 -2.23
N VAL A 116 -11.29 -20.50 -3.10
CA VAL A 116 -12.24 -20.07 -4.13
C VAL A 116 -13.51 -19.49 -3.50
N LEU A 117 -14.06 -20.17 -2.49
CA LEU A 117 -15.25 -19.69 -1.76
C LEU A 117 -14.94 -18.41 -1.00
N GLY A 118 -13.77 -18.34 -0.35
CA GLY A 118 -13.26 -17.12 0.30
C GLY A 118 -13.19 -15.94 -0.68
N GLY A 119 -12.65 -16.15 -1.89
CA GLY A 119 -12.57 -15.15 -2.93
C GLY A 119 -13.94 -14.65 -3.41
N VAL A 120 -14.93 -15.55 -3.56
CA VAL A 120 -16.30 -15.18 -3.90
C VAL A 120 -16.91 -14.30 -2.79
N ILE A 121 -16.78 -14.72 -1.54
CA ILE A 121 -17.32 -13.99 -0.37
C ILE A 121 -16.69 -12.59 -0.30
N VAL A 122 -15.37 -12.48 -0.39
CA VAL A 122 -14.66 -11.19 -0.37
C VAL A 122 -15.10 -10.32 -1.55
N GLY A 123 -15.21 -10.89 -2.75
CA GLY A 123 -15.67 -10.18 -3.94
C GLY A 123 -17.08 -9.61 -3.79
N ILE A 124 -18.02 -10.38 -3.22
CA ILE A 124 -19.38 -9.94 -2.95
C ILE A 124 -19.40 -8.85 -1.89
N ILE A 125 -18.72 -9.06 -0.75
CA ILE A 125 -18.67 -8.09 0.35
C ILE A 125 -18.08 -6.77 -0.12
N SER A 126 -16.95 -6.81 -0.82
CA SER A 126 -16.28 -5.60 -1.33
C SER A 126 -17.16 -4.84 -2.33
N THR A 127 -17.86 -5.56 -3.21
CA THR A 127 -18.80 -4.95 -4.16
C THR A 127 -19.99 -4.30 -3.44
N LEU A 128 -20.55 -4.97 -2.46
CA LEU A 128 -21.67 -4.45 -1.66
C LEU A 128 -21.26 -3.20 -0.88
N MET A 129 -20.07 -3.20 -0.30
CA MET A 129 -19.54 -2.04 0.41
C MET A 129 -19.36 -0.81 -0.49
N LEU A 130 -18.87 -1.01 -1.71
CA LEU A 130 -18.76 0.07 -2.70
C LEU A 130 -20.13 0.64 -3.09
N LEU A 131 -21.16 -0.21 -3.22
CA LEU A 131 -22.53 0.22 -3.53
C LEU A 131 -23.17 0.98 -2.34
N LEU A 132 -22.82 0.62 -1.11
CA LEU A 132 -23.35 1.23 0.12
C LEU A 132 -22.55 2.46 0.59
N GLN A 133 -21.50 2.83 -0.11
CA GLN A 133 -20.63 3.95 0.26
C GLN A 133 -21.42 5.27 0.28
N ASN A 134 -21.56 5.85 1.48
CA ASN A 134 -22.26 7.11 1.69
C ASN A 134 -21.31 8.18 2.26
N PRO A 135 -21.15 9.34 1.60
CA PRO A 135 -20.28 10.43 2.06
C PRO A 135 -20.57 10.91 3.49
N ARG A 136 -21.83 10.74 3.96
CA ARG A 136 -22.24 11.17 5.31
C ARG A 136 -21.67 10.31 6.44
N ARG A 137 -21.20 9.08 6.17
CA ARG A 137 -20.64 8.15 7.16
C ARG A 137 -19.11 8.03 7.12
N GLN A 138 -18.45 8.86 6.32
CA GLN A 138 -16.99 8.79 6.11
C GLN A 138 -16.19 8.86 7.43
N ARG A 139 -16.60 9.69 8.40
CA ARG A 139 -15.91 9.79 9.70
C ARG A 139 -15.95 8.50 10.52
N VAL A 140 -17.10 7.82 10.52
CA VAL A 140 -17.23 6.52 11.22
C VAL A 140 -16.32 5.49 10.58
N PHE A 141 -16.30 5.46 9.25
CA PHE A 141 -15.43 4.63 8.46
C PHE A 141 -13.93 4.89 8.77
N GLU A 142 -13.49 6.15 8.76
CA GLU A 142 -12.12 6.55 9.14
C GLU A 142 -11.76 6.09 10.56
N THR A 143 -12.67 6.21 11.53
CA THR A 143 -12.43 5.79 12.91
C THR A 143 -12.26 4.28 13.04
N VAL A 144 -13.13 3.50 12.38
CA VAL A 144 -13.02 2.03 12.37
C VAL A 144 -11.68 1.60 11.78
N ILE A 145 -11.30 2.19 10.66
CA ILE A 145 -10.06 1.93 9.95
C ILE A 145 -8.83 2.23 10.84
N VAL A 146 -8.78 3.40 11.49
CA VAL A 146 -7.68 3.75 12.40
C VAL A 146 -7.62 2.80 13.59
N GLY A 147 -8.78 2.39 14.13
CA GLY A 147 -8.86 1.38 15.20
C GLY A 147 -8.27 0.03 14.78
N MET A 148 -8.58 -0.42 13.57
CA MET A 148 -8.00 -1.67 13.02
C MET A 148 -6.50 -1.57 12.81
N LEU A 149 -6.02 -0.43 12.26
CA LEU A 149 -4.58 -0.19 12.13
C LEU A 149 -3.89 -0.23 13.50
N ALA A 150 -4.50 0.37 14.53
CA ALA A 150 -3.94 0.34 15.89
C ALA A 150 -3.81 -1.09 16.43
N ILE A 151 -4.80 -1.97 16.20
CA ILE A 151 -4.73 -3.38 16.59
C ILE A 151 -3.57 -4.10 15.87
N ILE A 152 -3.42 -3.86 14.58
CA ILE A 152 -2.33 -4.44 13.78
C ILE A 152 -0.96 -3.96 14.29
N VAL A 153 -0.81 -2.65 14.53
CA VAL A 153 0.40 -2.04 15.06
C VAL A 153 0.78 -2.68 16.40
N VAL A 154 -0.18 -2.74 17.32
CA VAL A 154 0.06 -3.33 18.65
C VAL A 154 0.44 -4.82 18.54
N GLY A 155 -0.23 -5.60 17.68
CA GLY A 155 0.06 -7.02 17.48
C GLY A 155 1.48 -7.27 16.98
N PHE A 156 1.91 -6.57 15.93
CA PHE A 156 3.25 -6.77 15.36
C PHE A 156 4.36 -6.20 16.26
N LEU A 157 4.17 -5.03 16.87
CA LEU A 157 5.14 -4.48 17.80
C LEU A 157 5.28 -5.33 19.06
N ALA A 158 4.17 -5.88 19.60
CA ALA A 158 4.22 -6.82 20.71
C ALA A 158 5.03 -8.08 20.34
N GLY A 159 4.89 -8.61 19.12
CA GLY A 159 5.70 -9.72 18.62
C GLY A 159 7.20 -9.44 18.66
N LEU A 160 7.63 -8.22 18.28
CA LEU A 160 9.03 -7.81 18.36
C LEU A 160 9.55 -7.66 19.81
N VAL A 161 8.67 -7.29 20.76
CA VAL A 161 9.04 -7.20 22.17
C VAL A 161 9.26 -8.61 22.76
N VAL A 162 8.46 -9.59 22.33
CA VAL A 162 8.55 -10.99 22.78
C VAL A 162 9.80 -11.67 22.23
N ASN A 163 10.12 -11.45 20.96
CA ASN A 163 11.29 -12.03 20.30
C ASN A 163 12.07 -10.91 19.54
N PRO A 164 12.86 -10.11 20.27
CA PRO A 164 13.56 -8.98 19.67
C PRO A 164 14.71 -9.46 18.76
N PRO A 165 14.85 -8.92 17.55
CA PRO A 165 16.01 -9.16 16.71
C PRO A 165 17.26 -8.55 17.32
N THR A 166 18.44 -9.11 17.01
CA THR A 166 19.68 -8.47 17.43
C THR A 166 19.88 -7.15 16.68
N ALA A 167 20.39 -6.13 17.39
CA ALA A 167 20.65 -4.84 16.75
C ALA A 167 21.67 -4.97 15.58
N GLY A 168 22.63 -5.90 15.71
CA GLY A 168 23.63 -6.18 14.66
C GLY A 168 22.98 -6.67 13.37
N ASP A 169 22.06 -7.61 13.46
CA ASP A 169 21.36 -8.17 12.29
C ASP A 169 20.51 -7.12 11.58
N VAL A 170 19.76 -6.31 12.35
CA VAL A 170 18.96 -5.23 11.79
C VAL A 170 19.83 -4.17 11.10
N LEU A 171 20.93 -3.75 11.73
CA LEU A 171 21.85 -2.79 11.15
C LEU A 171 22.58 -3.37 9.92
N GLY A 172 22.93 -4.66 9.95
CA GLY A 172 23.47 -5.38 8.79
C GLY A 172 22.49 -5.39 7.61
N GLY A 173 21.20 -5.52 7.89
CA GLY A 173 20.13 -5.48 6.90
C GLY A 173 19.83 -4.08 6.34
N MET A 174 20.34 -3.02 6.95
CA MET A 174 20.25 -1.66 6.41
C MET A 174 21.30 -1.33 5.35
N ILE A 175 22.30 -2.19 5.16
CA ILE A 175 23.33 -2.03 4.12
C ILE A 175 22.73 -2.45 2.78
N PRO A 176 22.65 -1.55 1.76
CA PRO A 176 22.07 -1.86 0.47
C PRO A 176 22.85 -2.94 -0.26
N ARG A 177 22.24 -4.11 -0.45
CA ARG A 177 22.78 -5.22 -1.22
C ARG A 177 21.65 -6.09 -1.75
N LEU A 178 21.88 -6.75 -2.88
CA LEU A 178 20.98 -7.68 -3.53
C LEU A 178 21.73 -8.95 -3.86
N GLU A 179 21.12 -10.09 -3.67
CA GLU A 179 21.72 -11.42 -3.87
C GLU A 179 20.89 -12.21 -4.90
N GLY A 180 21.17 -11.95 -6.17
CA GLY A 180 20.51 -12.65 -7.27
C GLY A 180 19.14 -12.07 -7.68
N PRO A 181 18.54 -12.66 -8.75
CA PRO A 181 17.32 -12.16 -9.39
C PRO A 181 16.09 -12.13 -8.47
N GLU A 182 15.95 -13.11 -7.57
CA GLU A 182 14.81 -13.20 -6.66
C GLU A 182 14.77 -12.03 -5.66
N THR A 183 15.94 -11.57 -5.20
CA THR A 183 15.99 -10.41 -4.30
C THR A 183 15.61 -9.11 -5.02
N VAL A 184 15.92 -9.00 -6.33
CA VAL A 184 15.47 -7.87 -7.16
C VAL A 184 13.96 -7.91 -7.36
N LEU A 185 13.39 -9.09 -7.61
CA LEU A 185 11.95 -9.29 -7.73
C LEU A 185 11.23 -8.90 -6.42
N LEU A 186 11.75 -9.37 -5.27
CA LEU A 186 11.20 -9.04 -3.97
C LEU A 186 11.34 -7.56 -3.65
N ALA A 187 12.49 -6.93 -3.95
CA ALA A 187 12.68 -5.50 -3.77
C ALA A 187 11.68 -4.69 -4.62
N ALA A 188 11.44 -5.09 -5.88
CA ALA A 188 10.44 -4.47 -6.74
C ALA A 188 9.02 -4.67 -6.20
N SER A 189 8.70 -5.87 -5.70
CA SER A 189 7.43 -6.18 -5.06
C SER A 189 7.20 -5.32 -3.81
N MET A 190 8.20 -5.25 -2.90
CA MET A 190 8.14 -4.44 -1.68
C MET A 190 7.98 -2.94 -1.98
N LEU A 191 8.68 -2.43 -3.01
CA LEU A 191 8.52 -1.06 -3.49
C LEU A 191 7.12 -0.84 -4.07
N GLY A 192 6.64 -1.75 -4.92
CA GLY A 192 5.30 -1.70 -5.53
C GLY A 192 4.20 -1.69 -4.49
N ALA A 193 4.33 -2.53 -3.48
CA ALA A 193 3.43 -2.61 -2.34
C ALA A 193 3.46 -1.34 -1.47
N THR A 194 4.64 -0.76 -1.24
CA THR A 194 4.80 0.41 -0.35
C THR A 194 4.51 1.73 -1.07
N VAL A 195 4.96 1.93 -2.33
CA VAL A 195 4.78 3.18 -3.07
C VAL A 195 3.63 3.06 -4.07
N MET A 196 2.45 2.78 -3.60
CA MET A 196 1.27 2.45 -4.43
C MET A 196 0.84 3.60 -5.34
N PRO A 197 0.79 3.42 -6.69
CA PRO A 197 0.38 4.47 -7.62
C PRO A 197 -1.05 4.97 -7.37
N HIS A 198 -1.98 4.07 -7.05
CA HIS A 198 -3.36 4.43 -6.80
C HIS A 198 -3.51 5.26 -5.51
N ALA A 199 -2.75 4.97 -4.46
CA ALA A 199 -2.75 5.78 -3.24
C ALA A 199 -2.25 7.22 -3.51
N ILE A 200 -1.32 7.41 -4.46
CA ILE A 200 -0.86 8.73 -4.89
C ILE A 200 -2.01 9.50 -5.56
N TYR A 201 -2.77 8.85 -6.44
CA TYR A 201 -3.91 9.46 -7.12
C TYR A 201 -5.02 9.83 -6.13
N VAL A 202 -5.36 8.91 -5.24
CA VAL A 202 -6.44 9.08 -4.26
C VAL A 202 -6.10 10.14 -3.22
N HIS A 203 -4.87 10.21 -2.72
CA HIS A 203 -4.50 11.15 -1.65
C HIS A 203 -4.71 12.62 -2.08
N SER A 204 -4.39 12.97 -3.33
CA SER A 204 -4.66 14.30 -3.85
C SER A 204 -6.16 14.66 -3.87
N ALA A 205 -7.03 13.68 -4.09
CA ALA A 205 -8.48 13.86 -4.05
C ALA A 205 -9.02 13.90 -2.61
N LEU A 206 -8.60 12.97 -1.74
CA LEU A 206 -9.03 12.90 -0.34
C LEU A 206 -8.78 14.19 0.43
N VAL A 207 -7.64 14.84 0.17
CA VAL A 207 -7.31 16.11 0.82
C VAL A 207 -8.26 17.22 0.38
N ILE A 208 -8.67 17.24 -0.89
CA ILE A 208 -9.66 18.18 -1.42
C ILE A 208 -11.03 17.93 -0.80
N ASP A 209 -11.47 16.67 -0.76
CA ASP A 209 -12.75 16.27 -0.19
C ASP A 209 -12.83 16.60 1.30
N ARG A 210 -11.73 16.47 2.04
CA ARG A 210 -11.65 16.72 3.48
C ARG A 210 -11.60 18.20 3.84
N HIS A 211 -10.80 18.99 3.12
CA HIS A 211 -10.50 20.38 3.50
C HIS A 211 -11.18 21.41 2.63
N GLY A 212 -11.75 20.98 1.49
CA GLY A 212 -12.30 21.86 0.48
C GLY A 212 -11.22 22.65 -0.26
N VAL A 213 -11.64 23.35 -1.31
CA VAL A 213 -10.78 24.29 -2.02
C VAL A 213 -10.72 25.60 -1.25
N THR A 214 -9.53 26.17 -1.06
CA THR A 214 -9.36 27.44 -0.36
C THR A 214 -8.47 28.38 -1.16
N GLU A 215 -8.89 29.64 -1.29
CA GLU A 215 -8.10 30.71 -1.95
C GLU A 215 -7.20 31.45 -0.95
N SER A 216 -7.49 31.34 0.35
CA SER A 216 -6.73 32.02 1.42
C SER A 216 -5.32 31.47 1.55
N LEU A 217 -4.31 32.25 1.22
CA LEU A 217 -2.88 31.90 1.37
C LEU A 217 -2.49 31.47 2.79
N PRO A 218 -2.92 32.17 3.87
CA PRO A 218 -2.60 31.73 5.23
C PRO A 218 -3.18 30.35 5.54
N ARG A 219 -4.40 30.06 5.07
CA ARG A 219 -5.03 28.76 5.25
C ARG A 219 -4.32 27.67 4.43
N ARG A 220 -3.92 27.93 3.18
CA ARG A 220 -3.12 27.00 2.37
C ARG A 220 -1.80 26.66 3.05
N ARG A 221 -1.03 27.66 3.52
CA ARG A 221 0.23 27.44 4.24
C ARG A 221 0.03 26.59 5.49
N LYS A 222 -1.05 26.84 6.24
CA LYS A 222 -1.38 26.03 7.42
C LYS A 222 -1.71 24.59 7.04
N LEU A 223 -2.56 24.37 6.02
CA LEU A 223 -2.94 23.04 5.56
C LEU A 223 -1.73 22.25 5.07
N VAL A 224 -0.87 22.83 4.21
CA VAL A 224 0.35 22.18 3.72
C VAL A 224 1.27 21.76 4.87
N ARG A 225 1.42 22.60 5.91
CA ARG A 225 2.24 22.28 7.08
C ARG A 225 1.65 21.14 7.91
N VAL A 226 0.35 21.16 8.16
CA VAL A 226 -0.33 20.11 8.93
C VAL A 226 -0.29 18.79 8.16
N THR A 227 -0.59 18.80 6.87
CA THR A 227 -0.56 17.61 6.01
C THR A 227 0.84 17.01 5.93
N ARG A 228 1.91 17.82 5.95
CA ARG A 228 3.27 17.28 6.03
C ARG A 228 3.45 16.38 7.26
N TRP A 229 3.01 16.84 8.44
CA TRP A 229 3.11 16.07 9.68
C TRP A 229 2.15 14.89 9.70
N ASP A 230 0.93 15.04 9.16
CA ASP A 230 -0.03 13.96 9.00
C ASP A 230 0.59 12.80 8.19
N VAL A 231 1.18 13.10 7.03
CA VAL A 231 1.86 12.11 6.18
C VAL A 231 3.04 11.46 6.90
N VAL A 232 3.92 12.27 7.52
CA VAL A 232 5.11 11.73 8.20
C VAL A 232 4.71 10.79 9.33
N ILE A 233 3.78 11.19 10.19
CA ILE A 233 3.35 10.37 11.32
C ILE A 233 2.65 9.10 10.83
N ALA A 234 1.69 9.23 9.93
CA ALA A 234 0.91 8.09 9.43
C ALA A 234 1.79 7.04 8.74
N LEU A 235 2.71 7.47 7.86
CA LEU A 235 3.59 6.56 7.14
C LEU A 235 4.75 6.05 8.01
N THR A 236 5.18 6.76 9.04
CA THR A 236 6.12 6.21 10.04
C THR A 236 5.48 5.02 10.77
N VAL A 237 4.21 5.15 11.16
CA VAL A 237 3.49 4.05 11.82
C VAL A 237 3.31 2.86 10.87
N ALA A 238 2.83 3.10 9.64
CA ALA A 238 2.66 2.04 8.65
C ALA A 238 3.99 1.38 8.26
N GLY A 239 5.05 2.16 8.08
CA GLY A 239 6.39 1.66 7.78
C GLY A 239 6.97 0.84 8.92
N ALA A 240 6.75 1.24 10.18
CA ALA A 240 7.14 0.45 11.34
C ALA A 240 6.46 -0.92 11.37
N VAL A 241 5.18 -1.01 11.00
CA VAL A 241 4.47 -2.30 10.85
C VAL A 241 5.10 -3.17 9.77
N ASN A 242 5.39 -2.61 8.60
CA ASN A 242 5.99 -3.36 7.50
C ASN A 242 7.40 -3.87 7.86
N ILE A 243 8.21 -3.03 8.52
CA ILE A 243 9.52 -3.45 9.03
C ILE A 243 9.35 -4.52 10.09
N ALA A 244 8.42 -4.35 11.05
CA ALA A 244 8.15 -5.36 12.08
C ALA A 244 7.74 -6.71 11.48
N LEU A 245 6.91 -6.72 10.44
CA LEU A 245 6.55 -7.93 9.70
C LEU A 245 7.77 -8.67 9.14
N LEU A 246 8.65 -7.96 8.44
CA LEU A 246 9.88 -8.55 7.88
C LEU A 246 10.79 -9.07 8.99
N LEU A 247 11.01 -8.28 10.05
CA LEU A 247 11.87 -8.67 11.18
C LEU A 247 11.35 -9.92 11.89
N LEU A 248 10.03 -10.00 12.13
CA LEU A 248 9.40 -11.17 12.72
C LEU A 248 9.48 -12.41 11.83
N ALA A 249 9.31 -12.23 10.51
CA ALA A 249 9.49 -13.32 9.54
C ALA A 249 10.94 -13.79 9.51
N ALA A 250 11.91 -12.87 9.50
CA ALA A 250 13.33 -13.20 9.55
C ALA A 250 13.72 -13.97 10.81
N GLN A 251 13.20 -13.58 11.97
CA GLN A 251 13.49 -14.21 13.25
C GLN A 251 12.90 -15.63 13.39
N ASN A 252 11.67 -15.80 12.88
CA ASN A 252 10.90 -16.99 13.23
C ASN A 252 10.78 -18.00 12.09
N LEU A 253 10.94 -17.56 10.83
CA LEU A 253 10.65 -18.35 9.64
C LEU A 253 11.89 -18.67 8.80
N LEU A 254 12.99 -17.95 8.98
CA LEU A 254 14.21 -18.14 8.19
C LEU A 254 14.70 -19.59 8.21
N GLY A 255 14.87 -20.18 7.04
CA GLY A 255 15.37 -21.55 6.85
C GLY A 255 14.36 -22.65 7.14
N LYS A 256 13.10 -22.34 7.46
CA LYS A 256 12.02 -23.31 7.63
C LYS A 256 11.31 -23.52 6.29
N GLN A 257 11.20 -24.77 5.84
CA GLN A 257 10.52 -25.11 4.60
C GLN A 257 9.02 -24.77 4.67
N GLY A 258 8.50 -24.16 3.58
CA GLY A 258 7.07 -23.88 3.45
C GLY A 258 6.55 -22.69 4.26
N THR A 259 7.41 -21.94 4.96
CA THR A 259 7.00 -20.78 5.78
C THR A 259 7.14 -19.44 5.07
N ASP A 260 7.53 -19.46 3.81
CA ASP A 260 7.71 -18.28 2.96
C ASP A 260 6.39 -17.77 2.34
N THR A 261 5.27 -18.38 2.72
CA THR A 261 3.91 -17.98 2.34
C THR A 261 3.13 -17.47 3.57
N ILE A 262 2.04 -16.75 3.33
CA ILE A 262 1.17 -16.27 4.42
C ILE A 262 0.60 -17.46 5.20
N GLU A 263 0.17 -18.50 4.48
CA GLU A 263 -0.39 -19.74 5.06
C GLU A 263 0.66 -20.49 5.89
N GLY A 264 1.88 -20.62 5.36
CA GLY A 264 2.99 -21.27 6.06
C GLY A 264 3.48 -20.51 7.28
N ALA A 265 3.40 -19.18 7.25
CA ALA A 265 3.78 -18.33 8.38
C ALA A 265 2.82 -18.44 9.58
N THR A 266 1.62 -18.99 9.38
CA THR A 266 0.64 -19.24 10.46
C THR A 266 0.81 -20.60 11.13
N MET A 267 1.80 -21.41 10.73
CA MET A 267 2.13 -22.63 11.49
C MET A 267 2.42 -22.28 12.96
N PRO A 268 2.07 -23.18 13.92
CA PRO A 268 2.07 -22.82 15.34
C PRO A 268 3.42 -22.24 15.73
N TRP A 269 3.41 -21.00 16.13
CA TRP A 269 4.54 -20.36 16.80
C TRP A 269 4.90 -21.26 18.00
N PRO A 270 6.19 -21.56 18.22
CA PRO A 270 6.57 -22.31 19.38
C PRO A 270 6.01 -21.59 20.61
N THR A 271 5.00 -22.18 21.21
CA THR A 271 4.19 -21.63 22.28
C THR A 271 5.01 -21.54 23.56
N ARG A 272 5.90 -20.57 23.63
CA ARG A 272 6.46 -20.16 24.93
C ARG A 272 5.40 -19.45 25.82
N TRP A 273 4.21 -19.22 25.21
CA TRP A 273 3.00 -18.68 25.88
C TRP A 273 1.91 -19.73 26.12
N ALA A 274 2.13 -20.98 25.72
CA ALA A 274 1.26 -22.08 26.08
C ALA A 274 1.70 -22.69 27.41
N GLY A 275 1.81 -21.86 28.43
CA GLY A 275 1.50 -22.26 29.75
C GLY A 275 -0.02 -22.42 29.80
N ASP A 276 -0.51 -23.67 29.92
CA ASP A 276 -1.90 -24.05 30.17
C ASP A 276 -2.97 -23.28 29.39
N GLY A 277 -3.22 -23.69 28.13
CA GLY A 277 -4.05 -22.86 27.30
C GLY A 277 -5.08 -23.51 26.43
N ASP A 278 -5.86 -24.47 26.88
CA ASP A 278 -7.15 -24.80 26.22
C ASP A 278 -8.16 -23.65 26.28
N HIS A 279 -7.92 -22.64 27.11
CA HIS A 279 -8.77 -21.45 27.24
C HIS A 279 -8.54 -20.38 26.18
N LEU A 280 -7.45 -20.38 25.39
CA LEU A 280 -7.18 -19.39 24.34
C LEU A 280 -7.77 -19.78 22.97
N ARG A 281 -8.02 -21.07 22.72
CA ARG A 281 -8.72 -21.53 21.51
C ARG A 281 -10.18 -21.06 21.48
N ASP A 282 -10.82 -20.93 22.61
CA ASP A 282 -12.23 -20.49 22.72
C ASP A 282 -12.39 -18.96 22.61
N ARG A 283 -11.33 -18.18 22.88
CA ARG A 283 -11.37 -16.70 22.72
C ARG A 283 -11.10 -16.21 21.31
N SER A 284 -10.29 -16.92 20.53
CA SER A 284 -10.01 -16.54 19.13
C SER A 284 -11.23 -16.74 18.20
N ALA A 285 -12.15 -17.61 18.58
CA ALA A 285 -13.40 -17.84 17.84
C ALA A 285 -14.45 -16.71 17.98
N ARG A 286 -14.23 -15.73 18.86
CA ARG A 286 -15.16 -14.62 19.10
C ARG A 286 -14.72 -13.25 18.59
N GLU A 287 -13.51 -13.10 18.05
CA GLU A 287 -13.08 -11.86 17.43
C GLU A 287 -13.54 -11.81 15.98
N ARG A 288 -14.57 -11.02 15.74
CA ARG A 288 -15.27 -10.82 14.46
C ARG A 288 -14.33 -10.26 13.38
N PRO A 289 -14.47 -10.70 12.11
CA PRO A 289 -13.63 -10.28 11.00
C PRO A 289 -13.92 -8.83 10.60
N GLY A 290 -12.97 -7.95 10.84
CA GLY A 290 -13.03 -6.55 10.42
C GLY A 290 -11.89 -6.10 9.49
N ARG A 291 -11.10 -7.01 8.91
CA ARG A 291 -9.75 -6.72 8.39
C ARG A 291 -9.62 -6.18 6.95
N HIS A 292 -10.69 -5.98 6.18
CA HIS A 292 -10.55 -5.72 4.74
C HIS A 292 -11.25 -4.46 4.20
N LEU A 293 -11.34 -3.40 4.99
CA LEU A 293 -12.07 -2.19 4.59
C LEU A 293 -11.21 -1.08 3.95
N GLY A 294 -9.89 -1.13 4.09
CA GLY A 294 -9.01 -0.04 3.67
C GLY A 294 -8.75 0.06 2.17
N GLY A 295 -8.57 -1.05 1.49
CA GLY A 295 -8.21 -1.07 0.06
C GLY A 295 -9.37 -0.78 -0.89
N ILE A 296 -10.59 -1.03 -0.44
CA ILE A 296 -11.82 -0.92 -1.26
C ILE A 296 -12.12 0.53 -1.69
N VAL A 297 -11.68 1.51 -0.91
CA VAL A 297 -11.99 2.94 -1.16
C VAL A 297 -11.11 3.56 -2.25
N GLY A 298 -9.88 3.07 -2.41
CA GLY A 298 -8.89 3.67 -3.32
C GLY A 298 -9.18 3.48 -4.81
N GLY A 299 -9.82 2.38 -5.19
CA GLY A 299 -9.89 1.98 -6.59
C GLY A 299 -11.02 2.61 -7.43
N CYS A 300 -12.09 3.09 -6.85
CA CYS A 300 -13.32 3.32 -7.60
C CYS A 300 -13.57 4.75 -8.09
N GLY A 301 -12.96 5.78 -7.49
CA GLY A 301 -13.41 7.18 -7.69
C GLY A 301 -12.67 8.00 -8.74
N ASP A 302 -11.37 7.81 -8.90
CA ASP A 302 -10.54 8.86 -9.49
C ASP A 302 -10.05 8.60 -10.93
N HIS A 303 -10.05 7.35 -11.40
CA HIS A 303 -9.59 6.98 -12.75
C HIS A 303 -10.55 7.45 -13.85
N GLY A 304 -11.84 7.57 -13.53
CA GLY A 304 -12.84 8.13 -14.46
C GLY A 304 -12.59 9.58 -14.85
N ARG A 305 -11.84 10.33 -14.05
CA ARG A 305 -11.46 11.73 -14.34
C ARG A 305 -10.42 11.85 -15.44
N LEU A 306 -9.63 10.80 -15.70
CA LEU A 306 -8.63 10.78 -16.77
C LEU A 306 -9.25 10.74 -18.18
N LEU A 307 -10.32 9.96 -18.39
CA LEU A 307 -10.93 9.78 -19.72
C LEU A 307 -12.38 10.27 -19.85
N HIS A 308 -13.00 10.74 -18.78
CA HIS A 308 -14.45 11.00 -18.72
C HIS A 308 -15.32 9.77 -19.07
N LYS A 309 -14.74 8.55 -19.03
CA LYS A 309 -15.42 7.28 -19.22
C LYS A 309 -15.44 6.51 -17.90
N ARG A 310 -16.60 6.05 -17.49
CA ARG A 310 -16.78 5.19 -16.32
C ARG A 310 -16.88 3.75 -16.81
N VAL A 311 -15.92 2.90 -16.43
CA VAL A 311 -16.09 1.46 -16.58
C VAL A 311 -17.10 1.01 -15.52
N PRO A 312 -18.17 0.29 -15.88
CA PRO A 312 -19.11 -0.24 -14.90
C PRO A 312 -18.39 -1.07 -13.84
N LEU A 313 -18.72 -0.83 -12.57
CA LEU A 313 -18.07 -1.49 -11.43
C LEU A 313 -18.13 -3.02 -11.56
N LEU A 314 -19.25 -3.56 -12.03
CA LEU A 314 -19.43 -5.00 -12.23
C LEU A 314 -18.46 -5.58 -13.26
N VAL A 315 -18.22 -4.87 -14.38
CA VAL A 315 -17.28 -5.33 -15.43
C VAL A 315 -15.88 -5.39 -14.87
N ARG A 316 -15.47 -4.36 -14.12
CA ARG A 316 -14.15 -4.32 -13.48
C ARG A 316 -13.99 -5.47 -12.49
N ARG A 317 -14.98 -5.72 -11.63
CA ARG A 317 -14.96 -6.82 -10.67
C ARG A 317 -14.90 -8.18 -11.34
N LEU A 318 -15.64 -8.41 -12.42
CA LEU A 318 -15.56 -9.67 -13.18
C LEU A 318 -14.16 -9.89 -13.75
N VAL A 319 -13.53 -8.83 -14.31
CA VAL A 319 -12.18 -8.91 -14.87
C VAL A 319 -11.14 -9.24 -13.80
N THR A 320 -11.32 -8.79 -12.54
CA THR A 320 -10.38 -9.05 -11.44
C THR A 320 -10.64 -10.39 -10.75
N LEU A 321 -11.90 -10.82 -10.65
CA LEU A 321 -12.27 -12.08 -10.00
C LEU A 321 -11.85 -13.31 -10.80
N ILE A 322 -11.91 -13.28 -12.14
CA ILE A 322 -11.51 -14.42 -12.98
C ILE A 322 -10.04 -14.82 -12.75
N PRO A 323 -9.04 -13.90 -12.83
CA PRO A 323 -7.66 -14.23 -12.48
C PRO A 323 -7.50 -14.69 -11.03
N ALA A 324 -8.19 -14.05 -10.08
CA ALA A 324 -8.11 -14.42 -8.67
C ALA A 324 -8.54 -15.87 -8.43
N TRP A 325 -9.63 -16.31 -9.07
CA TRP A 325 -10.10 -17.69 -9.01
C TRP A 325 -9.14 -18.66 -9.69
N SER A 326 -8.60 -18.29 -10.85
CA SER A 326 -7.61 -19.10 -11.56
C SER A 326 -6.38 -19.39 -10.70
N PHE A 327 -5.85 -18.36 -10.03
CA PHE A 327 -4.72 -18.52 -9.10
C PHE A 327 -5.10 -19.29 -7.84
N SER A 328 -6.30 -19.08 -7.29
CA SER A 328 -6.80 -19.85 -6.15
C SER A 328 -6.94 -21.35 -6.46
N LEU A 329 -7.42 -21.69 -7.64
CA LEU A 329 -7.55 -23.08 -8.09
C LEU A 329 -6.19 -23.74 -8.34
N SER A 330 -5.20 -22.98 -8.82
CA SER A 330 -3.85 -23.50 -9.10
C SER A 330 -2.96 -23.66 -7.86
N GLY A 331 -3.42 -23.26 -6.68
CA GLY A 331 -2.62 -23.25 -5.45
C GLY A 331 -1.46 -22.24 -5.44
N ARG A 332 -1.45 -21.29 -6.39
CA ARG A 332 -0.38 -20.28 -6.55
C ARG A 332 -0.78 -18.88 -6.05
N SER A 333 -1.71 -18.81 -5.11
CA SER A 333 -2.25 -17.53 -4.60
C SER A 333 -1.18 -16.61 -4.04
N HIS A 334 -0.20 -17.16 -3.31
CA HIS A 334 0.91 -16.39 -2.75
C HIS A 334 1.79 -15.75 -3.85
N MET A 335 2.17 -16.53 -4.86
CA MET A 335 2.94 -16.02 -6.00
C MET A 335 2.17 -14.91 -6.75
N ALA A 336 0.87 -15.06 -6.90
CA ALA A 336 0.02 -14.04 -7.51
C ALA A 336 -0.01 -12.75 -6.68
N LEU A 337 0.01 -12.83 -5.34
CA LEU A 337 0.14 -11.67 -4.46
C LEU A 337 1.47 -10.94 -4.68
N VAL A 338 2.59 -11.65 -4.69
CA VAL A 338 3.91 -11.04 -4.93
C VAL A 338 3.98 -10.42 -6.32
N LEU A 339 3.53 -11.13 -7.36
CA LEU A 339 3.54 -10.63 -8.74
C LEU A 339 2.62 -9.43 -8.94
N SER A 340 1.46 -9.37 -8.27
CA SER A 340 0.59 -8.21 -8.34
C SER A 340 1.32 -6.94 -7.85
N GLN A 341 2.14 -7.03 -6.80
CA GLN A 341 2.93 -5.92 -6.30
C GLN A 341 4.06 -5.51 -7.26
N VAL A 342 4.64 -6.49 -7.98
CA VAL A 342 5.58 -6.19 -9.07
C VAL A 342 4.90 -5.38 -10.18
N VAL A 343 3.68 -5.75 -10.57
CA VAL A 343 2.88 -4.97 -11.54
C VAL A 343 2.64 -3.55 -11.04
N LEU A 344 2.36 -3.38 -9.75
CA LEU A 344 2.21 -2.05 -9.15
C LEU A 344 3.51 -1.24 -9.27
N SER A 345 4.68 -1.86 -9.09
CA SER A 345 5.97 -1.16 -9.19
C SER A 345 6.20 -0.55 -10.57
N PHE A 346 5.76 -1.22 -11.65
CA PHE A 346 5.79 -0.65 -13.01
C PHE A 346 4.84 0.54 -13.18
N GLY A 347 3.80 0.61 -12.38
CA GLY A 347 2.87 1.73 -12.35
C GLY A 347 3.41 3.00 -11.69
N ILE A 348 4.38 2.86 -10.78
CA ILE A 348 4.89 3.96 -9.97
C ILE A 348 5.48 5.12 -10.80
N PRO A 349 6.32 4.90 -11.82
CA PRO A 349 6.88 5.97 -12.63
C PRO A 349 5.82 6.85 -13.31
N PHE A 350 4.69 6.26 -13.71
CA PHE A 350 3.57 6.99 -14.32
C PHE A 350 2.87 7.94 -13.34
N ALA A 351 2.95 7.68 -12.05
CA ALA A 351 2.41 8.58 -11.02
C ALA A 351 3.45 9.61 -10.57
N ILE A 352 4.69 9.17 -10.28
CA ILE A 352 5.73 10.00 -9.66
C ILE A 352 6.28 11.05 -10.63
N ILE A 353 6.59 10.66 -11.88
CA ILE A 353 7.22 11.58 -12.84
C ILE A 353 6.33 12.78 -13.14
N PRO A 354 5.03 12.62 -13.48
CA PRO A 354 4.15 13.77 -13.65
C PRO A 354 3.92 14.55 -12.36
N LEU A 355 3.80 13.87 -11.21
CA LEU A 355 3.63 14.53 -9.92
C LEU A 355 4.82 15.45 -9.63
N GLY A 356 6.05 14.97 -9.77
CA GLY A 356 7.26 15.75 -9.55
C GLY A 356 7.37 16.95 -10.50
N ARG A 357 6.94 16.81 -11.77
CA ARG A 357 6.88 17.90 -12.73
C ARG A 357 5.85 18.96 -12.33
N LEU A 358 4.64 18.52 -11.97
CA LEU A 358 3.54 19.43 -11.59
C LEU A 358 3.86 20.18 -10.29
N THR A 359 4.41 19.51 -9.29
CA THR A 359 4.76 20.12 -7.99
C THR A 359 5.98 21.04 -8.07
N SER A 360 6.82 20.88 -9.10
CA SER A 360 7.98 21.74 -9.36
C SER A 360 7.64 22.96 -10.24
N ASP A 361 6.49 22.97 -10.89
CA ASP A 361 6.09 24.03 -11.80
C ASP A 361 5.54 25.24 -11.01
N ARG A 362 6.26 26.36 -11.09
CA ARG A 362 5.85 27.62 -10.43
C ARG A 362 4.57 28.20 -11.01
N SER A 363 4.25 27.93 -12.28
CA SER A 363 3.01 28.41 -12.91
C SER A 363 1.76 27.76 -12.30
N ILE A 364 1.91 26.55 -11.74
CA ILE A 364 0.85 25.76 -11.12
C ILE A 364 0.83 25.96 -9.61
N MET A 365 2.00 25.86 -8.99
CA MET A 365 2.16 25.79 -7.54
C MET A 365 2.47 27.16 -6.90
N GLY A 366 2.79 28.18 -7.67
CA GLY A 366 3.15 29.50 -7.18
C GLY A 366 4.30 29.43 -6.15
N GLU A 367 4.06 30.00 -4.97
CA GLU A 367 5.01 29.98 -3.85
C GLU A 367 5.24 28.60 -3.23
N PHE A 368 4.33 27.64 -3.48
CA PHE A 368 4.40 26.27 -2.94
C PHE A 368 5.16 25.32 -3.87
N ALA A 369 5.75 25.80 -4.97
CA ALA A 369 6.57 24.99 -5.85
C ALA A 369 7.72 24.34 -5.09
N ASP A 370 8.04 23.09 -5.45
CA ASP A 370 9.12 22.35 -4.82
C ASP A 370 10.46 23.10 -4.93
N GLY A 371 11.14 23.25 -3.82
CA GLY A 371 12.51 23.72 -3.80
C GLY A 371 13.46 22.68 -4.41
N TRP A 372 14.65 23.12 -4.76
CA TRP A 372 15.71 22.30 -5.34
C TRP A 372 15.97 20.98 -4.58
N PRO A 373 16.05 20.90 -3.23
CA PRO A 373 16.30 19.64 -2.55
C PRO A 373 15.17 18.62 -2.78
N LEU A 374 13.91 19.07 -2.74
CA LEU A 374 12.76 18.19 -2.96
C LEU A 374 12.70 17.67 -4.39
N ARG A 375 13.08 18.51 -5.38
CA ARG A 375 13.15 18.12 -6.79
C ARG A 375 14.20 17.04 -7.02
N ILE A 376 15.39 17.21 -6.46
CA ILE A 376 16.46 16.20 -6.55
C ILE A 376 15.99 14.90 -5.93
N LEU A 377 15.45 14.96 -4.70
CA LEU A 377 15.00 13.77 -3.99
C LEU A 377 13.92 13.01 -4.78
N ALA A 378 12.94 13.72 -5.35
CA ALA A 378 11.91 13.13 -6.18
C ALA A 378 12.47 12.55 -7.50
N THR A 379 13.47 13.20 -8.10
CA THR A 379 14.13 12.71 -9.32
C THR A 379 14.95 11.46 -9.03
N VAL A 380 15.73 11.46 -7.94
CA VAL A 380 16.52 10.30 -7.50
C VAL A 380 15.61 9.12 -7.17
N ALA A 381 14.52 9.35 -6.43
CA ALA A 381 13.53 8.32 -6.12
C ALA A 381 12.92 7.73 -7.40
N SER A 382 12.52 8.59 -8.35
CA SER A 382 11.99 8.16 -9.65
C SER A 382 13.00 7.35 -10.45
N ALA A 383 14.26 7.81 -10.51
CA ALA A 383 15.33 7.13 -11.22
C ALA A 383 15.62 5.75 -10.61
N MET A 384 15.68 5.65 -9.29
CA MET A 384 15.91 4.39 -8.59
C MET A 384 14.82 3.37 -8.90
N ILE A 385 13.56 3.75 -8.87
CA ILE A 385 12.43 2.86 -9.18
C ILE A 385 12.46 2.42 -10.65
N VAL A 386 12.75 3.34 -11.57
CA VAL A 386 12.87 3.01 -13.01
C VAL A 386 14.02 2.04 -13.24
N LEU A 387 15.17 2.27 -12.62
CA LEU A 387 16.34 1.38 -12.72
C LEU A 387 16.05 -0.01 -12.17
N LEU A 388 15.38 -0.11 -11.03
CA LEU A 388 14.98 -1.39 -10.45
C LEU A 388 14.02 -2.15 -11.39
N ASN A 389 13.03 -1.46 -11.98
CA ASN A 389 12.10 -2.07 -12.92
C ASN A 389 12.81 -2.50 -14.22
N ILE A 390 13.78 -1.73 -14.72
CA ILE A 390 14.59 -2.12 -15.88
C ILE A 390 15.45 -3.35 -15.53
N ALA A 391 16.10 -3.36 -14.39
CA ALA A 391 16.88 -4.51 -13.93
C ALA A 391 16.02 -5.77 -13.85
N LEU A 392 14.79 -5.67 -13.31
CA LEU A 392 13.85 -6.78 -13.25
C LEU A 392 13.47 -7.28 -14.64
N ILE A 393 13.18 -6.38 -15.59
CA ILE A 393 12.88 -6.75 -16.99
C ILE A 393 14.06 -7.51 -17.59
N VAL A 394 15.27 -6.97 -17.46
CA VAL A 394 16.48 -7.61 -18.01
C VAL A 394 16.65 -9.01 -17.42
N LEU A 395 16.55 -9.17 -16.10
CA LEU A 395 16.68 -10.47 -15.44
C LEU A 395 15.63 -11.49 -15.92
N VAL A 396 14.37 -11.06 -16.09
CA VAL A 396 13.31 -11.94 -16.60
C VAL A 396 13.58 -12.40 -18.05
N PHE A 397 14.11 -11.51 -18.91
CA PHE A 397 14.39 -11.84 -20.30
C PHE A 397 15.71 -12.60 -20.51
N THR A 398 16.70 -12.41 -19.65
CA THR A 398 17.99 -13.12 -19.75
C THR A 398 17.96 -14.50 -19.08
N GLY A 399 16.95 -14.78 -18.27
CA GLY A 399 16.84 -16.04 -17.53
C GLY A 399 17.92 -16.17 -16.45
N ALA A 400 18.51 -15.05 -16.05
CA ALA A 400 19.62 -15.00 -15.08
C ALA A 400 19.10 -15.03 -13.63
#